data_f7c5a37ea53789505d4c379b382ee9c6
#
_entry.id   f7c5a37ea53789505d4c379b382ee9c6
#
_cell.length_a   1.000
_cell.length_b   1.000
_cell.length_c   1.000
_cell.angle_alpha   90.00
_cell.angle_beta   90.00
_cell.angle_gamma   90.00
#
_symmetry.space_group_name_H-M   'P 1'
#
loop_
_entity.id
_entity.type
_entity.pdbx_description
1 polymer ?
#
loop_
_entity_poly.entity_id
_entity_poly.type
_entity_poly.pdbx_seq_one_letter_code
_entity_poly.pdbx_strand_id
1 'polypeptide(L)'
;MNTEKIIKNNFIKTIISEDQAIGIYEAELFWERRPKDVFQAILSEEIKHEEELMGFIQSRGWSLTRAQNFLMTLNRLSGWIIGTALSVLPRRLCFFFHYLAEKQAANGYNDLMIGIEKSNSPKWINTTNIKSEIKKNNRK
;
A
#
# COMPACT_ATOMS: atom_id res chain seq x y z
N MET A 1 10.90 -12.67 -21.02
CA MET A 1 10.68 -11.42 -20.25
C MET A 1 11.43 -11.57 -18.92
N ASN A 2 12.25 -10.61 -18.52
CA ASN A 2 13.12 -10.75 -17.33
C ASN A 2 12.26 -10.75 -16.05
N THR A 3 12.23 -11.86 -15.33
CA THR A 3 11.44 -12.06 -14.10
C THR A 3 11.73 -10.97 -13.06
N GLU A 4 12.99 -10.55 -12.93
CA GLU A 4 13.38 -9.48 -12.01
C GLU A 4 12.72 -8.13 -12.34
N LYS A 5 12.59 -7.81 -13.64
CA LYS A 5 11.90 -6.59 -14.10
C LYS A 5 10.41 -6.63 -13.73
N ILE A 6 9.79 -7.79 -13.81
CA ILE A 6 8.37 -7.96 -13.42
C ILE A 6 8.21 -7.71 -11.93
N ILE A 7 9.06 -8.35 -11.11
CA ILE A 7 9.03 -8.20 -9.66
C ILE A 7 9.24 -6.73 -9.28
N LYS A 8 10.28 -6.08 -9.82
CA LYS A 8 10.52 -4.65 -9.61
C LYS A 8 9.29 -3.81 -9.92
N ASN A 9 8.67 -4.04 -11.09
CA ASN A 9 7.50 -3.27 -11.50
C ASN A 9 6.30 -3.48 -10.57
N ASN A 10 6.10 -4.71 -10.08
CA ASN A 10 5.03 -4.99 -9.13
C ASN A 10 5.26 -4.30 -7.79
N PHE A 11 6.49 -4.31 -7.25
CA PHE A 11 6.83 -3.56 -6.04
C PHE A 11 6.56 -2.07 -6.21
N ILE A 12 6.99 -1.47 -7.34
CA ILE A 12 6.77 -0.05 -7.60
C ILE A 12 5.27 0.27 -7.68
N LYS A 13 4.47 -0.57 -8.32
CA LYS A 13 3.01 -0.40 -8.36
C LYS A 13 2.38 -0.45 -6.98
N THR A 14 2.84 -1.37 -6.14
CA THR A 14 2.35 -1.50 -4.76
C THR A 14 2.69 -0.25 -3.95
N ILE A 15 3.93 0.25 -4.02
CA ILE A 15 4.34 1.49 -3.33
C ILE A 15 3.47 2.68 -3.78
N ILE A 16 3.21 2.82 -5.09
CA ILE A 16 2.35 3.88 -5.61
C ILE A 16 0.92 3.75 -5.05
N SER A 17 0.44 2.53 -4.83
CA SER A 17 -0.87 2.27 -4.22
C SER A 17 -0.91 2.65 -2.74
N GLU A 18 0.14 2.32 -1.98
CA GLU A 18 0.29 2.72 -0.57
C GLU A 18 0.27 4.25 -0.42
N ASP A 19 0.99 4.95 -1.29
CA ASP A 19 1.03 6.42 -1.30
C ASP A 19 -0.37 7.04 -1.52
N GLN A 20 -1.22 6.40 -2.34
CA GLN A 20 -2.62 6.80 -2.49
C GLN A 20 -3.43 6.55 -1.22
N ALA A 21 -3.27 5.39 -0.57
CA ALA A 21 -3.94 5.06 0.68
C ALA A 21 -3.57 6.05 1.80
N ILE A 22 -2.28 6.37 1.93
CA ILE A 22 -1.79 7.39 2.85
C ILE A 22 -2.53 8.72 2.62
N GLY A 23 -2.62 9.18 1.37
CA GLY A 23 -3.33 10.41 1.02
C GLY A 23 -4.81 10.39 1.40
N ILE A 24 -5.49 9.25 1.25
CA ILE A 24 -6.89 9.06 1.67
C ILE A 24 -7.03 9.26 3.18
N TYR A 25 -6.25 8.55 3.97
CA TYR A 25 -6.34 8.61 5.43
C TYR A 25 -5.88 9.95 6.02
N GLU A 26 -4.88 10.60 5.42
CA GLU A 26 -4.48 11.97 5.77
C GLU A 26 -5.64 12.96 5.61
N ALA A 27 -6.37 12.89 4.48
CA ALA A 27 -7.49 13.78 4.21
C ALA A 27 -8.65 13.53 5.17
N GLU A 28 -8.98 12.27 5.46
CA GLU A 28 -10.06 11.96 6.40
C GLU A 28 -9.75 12.39 7.83
N LEU A 29 -8.48 12.29 8.25
CA LEU A 29 -8.02 12.82 9.53
C LEU A 29 -8.05 14.36 9.57
N PHE A 30 -7.68 15.00 8.47
CA PHE A 30 -7.72 16.46 8.36
C PHE A 30 -9.14 17.02 8.57
N TRP A 31 -10.15 16.38 8.02
CA TRP A 31 -11.53 16.80 8.16
C TRP A 31 -12.18 16.40 9.49
N GLU A 32 -11.50 15.63 10.34
CA GLU A 32 -11.91 15.24 11.70
C GLU A 32 -13.33 14.65 11.82
N ARG A 33 -13.88 14.10 10.76
CA ARG A 33 -15.23 13.52 10.72
C ARG A 33 -15.28 12.03 11.06
N ARG A 34 -14.13 11.44 11.39
CA ARG A 34 -13.96 9.99 11.64
C ARG A 34 -13.32 9.75 13.01
N PRO A 35 -13.44 8.54 13.57
CA PRO A 35 -12.73 8.18 14.79
C PRO A 35 -11.23 8.37 14.59
N LYS A 36 -10.66 9.38 15.25
CA LYS A 36 -9.29 9.85 15.01
C LYS A 36 -8.27 8.77 15.34
N ASP A 37 -8.46 8.05 16.43
CA ASP A 37 -7.59 6.98 16.92
C ASP A 37 -7.51 5.82 15.92
N VAL A 38 -8.64 5.40 15.36
CA VAL A 38 -8.71 4.31 14.38
C VAL A 38 -8.00 4.70 13.09
N PHE A 39 -8.33 5.88 12.54
CA PHE A 39 -7.74 6.34 11.27
C PHE A 39 -6.27 6.67 11.39
N GLN A 40 -5.84 7.15 12.56
CA GLN A 40 -4.42 7.39 12.83
C GLN A 40 -3.63 6.08 12.94
N ALA A 41 -4.20 5.04 13.53
CA ALA A 41 -3.59 3.71 13.56
C ALA A 41 -3.43 3.13 12.16
N ILE A 42 -4.48 3.22 11.31
CA ILE A 42 -4.42 2.74 9.93
C ILE A 42 -3.38 3.55 9.14
N LEU A 43 -3.39 4.88 9.21
CA LEU A 43 -2.40 5.72 8.54
C LEU A 43 -0.96 5.33 8.93
N SER A 44 -0.72 5.03 10.20
CA SER A 44 0.60 4.60 10.67
C SER A 44 1.00 3.24 10.09
N GLU A 45 0.05 2.32 9.89
CA GLU A 45 0.29 1.04 9.23
C GLU A 45 0.62 1.24 7.73
N GLU A 46 -0.10 2.11 7.01
CA GLU A 46 0.17 2.40 5.60
C GLU A 46 1.55 3.03 5.37
N ILE A 47 1.93 4.00 6.22
CA ILE A 47 3.27 4.61 6.18
C ILE A 47 4.34 3.53 6.40
N LYS A 48 4.14 2.63 7.35
CA LYS A 48 5.07 1.54 7.61
C LYS A 48 5.18 0.57 6.43
N HIS A 49 4.06 0.24 5.78
CA HIS A 49 4.08 -0.60 4.57
C HIS A 49 4.88 0.05 3.44
N GLU A 50 4.68 1.35 3.20
CA GLU A 50 5.46 2.11 2.22
C GLU A 50 6.96 2.06 2.54
N GLU A 51 7.35 2.32 3.81
CA GLU A 51 8.73 2.29 4.26
C GLU A 51 9.38 0.91 4.08
N GLU A 52 8.67 -0.17 4.40
CA GLU A 52 9.14 -1.54 4.24
C GLU A 52 9.35 -1.89 2.76
N LEU A 53 8.42 -1.51 1.88
CA LEU A 53 8.53 -1.71 0.43
C LEU A 53 9.69 -0.90 -0.16
N MET A 54 9.86 0.35 0.27
CA MET A 54 10.98 1.20 -0.15
C MET A 54 12.31 0.64 0.34
N GLY A 55 12.38 0.18 1.59
CA GLY A 55 13.55 -0.49 2.14
C GLY A 55 13.93 -1.74 1.34
N PHE A 56 12.95 -2.54 0.92
CA PHE A 56 13.17 -3.69 0.06
C PHE A 56 13.75 -3.29 -1.31
N ILE A 57 13.18 -2.28 -1.97
CA ILE A 57 13.69 -1.76 -3.25
C ILE A 57 15.15 -1.30 -3.12
N GLN A 58 15.46 -0.55 -2.07
CA GLN A 58 16.81 -0.06 -1.80
C GLN A 58 17.80 -1.19 -1.53
N SER A 59 17.41 -2.20 -0.76
CA SER A 59 18.26 -3.38 -0.47
C SER A 59 18.64 -4.16 -1.72
N ARG A 60 17.85 -4.04 -2.80
CA ARG A 60 18.12 -4.63 -4.12
C ARG A 60 18.96 -3.74 -5.03
N GLY A 61 19.36 -2.56 -4.57
CA GLY A 61 20.02 -1.57 -5.41
C GLY A 61 19.10 -0.99 -6.49
N TRP A 62 17.80 -1.16 -6.34
CA TRP A 62 16.83 -0.57 -7.24
C TRP A 62 16.52 0.86 -6.79
N SER A 63 16.32 1.74 -7.75
CA SER A 63 15.91 3.12 -7.50
C SER A 63 14.66 3.44 -8.28
N LEU A 64 13.86 4.35 -7.74
CA LEU A 64 12.73 4.94 -8.44
C LEU A 64 13.24 5.97 -9.45
N THR A 65 12.63 6.00 -10.61
CA THR A 65 12.86 7.05 -11.59
C THR A 65 12.16 8.34 -11.17
N ARG A 66 12.59 9.48 -11.76
CA ARG A 66 11.90 10.76 -11.53
C ARG A 66 10.40 10.71 -11.88
N ALA A 67 10.06 10.00 -12.96
CA ALA A 67 8.66 9.81 -13.36
C ALA A 67 7.87 8.99 -12.32
N GLN A 68 8.46 7.97 -11.72
CA GLN A 68 7.83 7.17 -10.66
C GLN A 68 7.63 7.97 -9.38
N ASN A 69 8.63 8.76 -8.96
CA ASN A 69 8.49 9.67 -7.83
C ASN A 69 7.38 10.71 -8.07
N PHE A 70 7.29 11.24 -9.28
CA PHE A 70 6.22 12.14 -9.65
C PHE A 70 4.83 11.45 -9.59
N LEU A 71 4.73 10.22 -10.09
CA LEU A 71 3.52 9.41 -9.99
C LEU A 71 3.10 9.15 -8.54
N MET A 72 4.03 8.88 -7.63
CA MET A 72 3.75 8.75 -6.19
C MET A 72 3.10 10.03 -5.67
N THR A 73 3.71 11.19 -5.92
CA THR A 73 3.14 12.48 -5.51
C THR A 73 1.72 12.70 -6.06
N LEU A 74 1.49 12.38 -7.33
CA LEU A 74 0.16 12.48 -7.94
C LEU A 74 -0.85 11.51 -7.30
N ASN A 75 -0.43 10.28 -6.99
CA ASN A 75 -1.31 9.31 -6.33
C ASN A 75 -1.66 9.75 -4.91
N ARG A 76 -0.71 10.28 -4.14
CA ARG A 76 -0.98 10.84 -2.82
C ARG A 76 -1.97 12.01 -2.90
N LEU A 77 -1.80 12.90 -3.86
CA LEU A 77 -2.75 13.99 -4.11
C LEU A 77 -4.14 13.45 -4.51
N SER A 78 -4.19 12.46 -5.41
CA SER A 78 -5.45 11.82 -5.78
C SER A 78 -6.12 11.13 -4.58
N GLY A 79 -5.34 10.48 -3.73
CA GLY A 79 -5.79 9.91 -2.46
C GLY A 79 -6.39 10.99 -1.55
N TRP A 80 -5.75 12.13 -1.45
CA TRP A 80 -6.25 13.26 -0.67
C TRP A 80 -7.59 13.78 -1.18
N ILE A 81 -7.79 13.86 -2.50
CA ILE A 81 -9.08 14.22 -3.13
C ILE A 81 -10.14 13.16 -2.81
N ILE A 82 -9.81 11.88 -2.95
CA ILE A 82 -10.72 10.76 -2.64
C ILE A 82 -11.09 10.77 -1.16
N GLY A 83 -10.13 10.89 -0.25
CA GLY A 83 -10.36 10.94 1.19
C GLY A 83 -11.23 12.12 1.61
N THR A 84 -11.04 13.29 0.97
CA THR A 84 -11.92 14.46 1.14
C THR A 84 -13.36 14.12 0.73
N ALA A 85 -13.55 13.48 -0.42
CA ALA A 85 -14.87 13.04 -0.87
C ALA A 85 -15.49 12.00 0.09
N LEU A 86 -14.69 11.01 0.54
CA LEU A 86 -15.13 10.00 1.51
C LEU A 86 -15.51 10.62 2.86
N SER A 87 -14.84 11.69 3.29
CA SER A 87 -15.11 12.36 4.56
C SER A 87 -16.53 12.94 4.66
N VAL A 88 -17.14 13.31 3.53
CA VAL A 88 -18.50 13.85 3.47
C VAL A 88 -19.57 12.77 3.29
N LEU A 89 -19.19 11.54 2.97
CA LEU A 89 -20.13 10.43 2.81
C LEU A 89 -20.69 9.95 4.15
N PRO A 90 -21.90 9.35 4.16
CA PRO A 90 -22.39 8.62 5.31
C PRO A 90 -21.40 7.54 5.76
N ARG A 91 -21.24 7.39 7.09
CA ARG A 91 -20.24 6.49 7.69
C ARG A 91 -20.27 5.07 7.10
N ARG A 92 -21.46 4.51 6.85
CA ARG A 92 -21.58 3.16 6.29
C ARG A 92 -21.00 3.04 4.89
N LEU A 93 -21.20 4.05 4.04
CA LEU A 93 -20.67 4.06 2.68
C LEU A 93 -19.15 4.25 2.70
N CYS A 94 -18.65 5.15 3.54
CA CYS A 94 -17.23 5.34 3.71
C CYS A 94 -16.53 4.02 4.08
N PHE A 95 -16.96 3.32 5.12
CA PHE A 95 -16.38 2.03 5.51
C PHE A 95 -16.54 0.94 4.44
N PHE A 96 -17.61 0.97 3.66
CA PHE A 96 -17.76 0.05 2.53
C PHE A 96 -16.69 0.29 1.46
N PHE A 97 -16.39 1.55 1.12
CA PHE A 97 -15.32 1.87 0.18
C PHE A 97 -13.95 1.48 0.72
N HIS A 98 -13.66 1.74 2.00
CA HIS A 98 -12.42 1.27 2.64
C HIS A 98 -12.30 -0.26 2.58
N TYR A 99 -13.36 -0.99 2.90
CA TYR A 99 -13.37 -2.45 2.78
C TYR A 99 -13.02 -2.93 1.36
N LEU A 100 -13.57 -2.29 0.33
CA LEU A 100 -13.26 -2.64 -1.06
C LEU A 100 -11.80 -2.33 -1.41
N ALA A 101 -11.28 -1.19 -0.97
CA ALA A 101 -9.89 -0.80 -1.18
C ALA A 101 -8.92 -1.77 -0.51
N GLU A 102 -9.15 -2.11 0.76
CA GLU A 102 -8.35 -3.10 1.50
C GLU A 102 -8.37 -4.49 0.85
N LYS A 103 -9.54 -4.93 0.38
CA LYS A 103 -9.66 -6.20 -0.36
C LYS A 103 -8.85 -6.17 -1.65
N GLN A 104 -8.83 -5.06 -2.37
CA GLN A 104 -8.04 -4.90 -3.59
C GLN A 104 -6.54 -4.88 -3.28
N ALA A 105 -6.11 -4.18 -2.24
CA ALA A 105 -4.74 -4.15 -1.77
C ALA A 105 -4.25 -5.56 -1.39
N ALA A 106 -5.03 -6.33 -0.62
CA ALA A 106 -4.71 -7.71 -0.25
C ALA A 106 -4.50 -8.61 -1.48
N ASN A 107 -5.30 -8.44 -2.54
CA ASN A 107 -5.10 -9.17 -3.80
C ASN A 107 -3.78 -8.76 -4.47
N GLY A 108 -3.44 -7.48 -4.49
CA GLY A 108 -2.17 -6.97 -5.02
C GLY A 108 -0.96 -7.57 -4.29
N TYR A 109 -1.00 -7.66 -2.96
CA TYR A 109 0.04 -8.31 -2.16
C TYR A 109 0.15 -9.81 -2.44
N ASN A 110 -0.98 -10.52 -2.63
CA ASN A 110 -0.96 -11.93 -3.02
C ASN A 110 -0.29 -12.13 -4.39
N ASP A 111 -0.60 -11.28 -5.37
CA ASP A 111 0.03 -11.34 -6.69
C ASP A 111 1.54 -11.07 -6.62
N LEU A 112 1.95 -10.14 -5.76
CA LEU A 112 3.35 -9.87 -5.48
C LEU A 112 4.06 -11.10 -4.90
N MET A 113 3.46 -11.76 -3.91
CA MET A 113 4.00 -12.97 -3.28
C MET A 113 4.14 -14.13 -4.27
N ILE A 114 3.11 -14.37 -5.09
CA ILE A 114 3.14 -15.39 -6.14
C ILE A 114 4.26 -15.09 -7.16
N GLY A 115 4.45 -13.83 -7.51
CA GLY A 115 5.53 -13.40 -8.41
C GLY A 115 6.92 -13.72 -7.85
N ILE A 116 7.12 -13.48 -6.56
CA ILE A 116 8.36 -13.77 -5.84
C ILE A 116 8.61 -15.29 -5.76
N GLU A 117 7.60 -16.07 -5.39
CA GLU A 117 7.72 -17.55 -5.29
C GLU A 117 8.06 -18.19 -6.64
N LYS A 118 7.44 -17.73 -7.74
CA LYS A 118 7.71 -18.22 -9.10
C LYS A 118 9.10 -17.85 -9.62
N SER A 119 9.76 -16.87 -9.02
CA SER A 119 11.09 -16.43 -9.47
C SER A 119 12.23 -17.37 -9.09
N ASN A 120 11.96 -18.44 -8.31
CA ASN A 120 12.96 -19.41 -7.82
C ASN A 120 14.21 -18.75 -7.23
N SER A 121 14.07 -17.61 -6.56
CA SER A 121 15.17 -16.91 -5.92
C SER A 121 15.16 -17.20 -4.42
N PRO A 122 15.77 -18.33 -3.95
CA PRO A 122 15.67 -18.79 -2.55
C PRO A 122 16.40 -17.89 -1.55
N LYS A 123 17.19 -16.95 -2.01
CA LYS A 123 18.14 -16.18 -1.16
C LYS A 123 17.59 -14.90 -0.51
N TRP A 124 16.33 -14.53 -0.74
CA TRP A 124 15.97 -13.12 -0.60
C TRP A 124 14.91 -12.81 0.44
N ILE A 125 14.18 -13.78 0.90
CA ILE A 125 13.02 -13.50 1.73
C ILE A 125 13.21 -14.23 3.05
N ASN A 126 13.40 -13.43 4.07
CA ASN A 126 12.94 -13.84 5.40
C ASN A 126 11.40 -13.74 5.35
N THR A 127 10.81 -14.67 4.56
CA THR A 127 9.37 -14.78 4.27
C THR A 127 8.51 -14.88 5.53
N THR A 128 9.14 -15.06 6.67
CA THR A 128 8.49 -15.18 7.97
C THR A 128 7.79 -13.89 8.37
N ASN A 129 8.37 -12.72 8.08
CA ASN A 129 7.77 -11.45 8.48
C ASN A 129 6.58 -11.06 7.58
N ILE A 130 6.74 -11.10 6.27
CA ILE A 130 5.66 -10.73 5.33
C ILE A 130 4.49 -11.73 5.43
N LYS A 131 4.75 -13.05 5.52
CA LYS A 131 3.69 -14.06 5.71
C LYS A 131 2.97 -13.92 7.04
N SER A 132 3.64 -13.48 8.09
CA SER A 132 3.01 -13.27 9.40
C SER A 132 2.09 -12.05 9.42
N GLU A 133 2.44 -11.00 8.69
CA GLU A 133 1.60 -9.79 8.59
C GLU A 133 0.38 -10.01 7.70
N ILE A 134 0.54 -10.64 6.53
CA ILE A 134 -0.60 -11.03 5.68
C ILE A 134 -1.59 -11.94 6.43
N LYS A 135 -1.07 -12.88 7.26
CA LYS A 135 -1.93 -13.75 8.07
C LYS A 135 -2.65 -13.02 9.20
N LYS A 136 -2.08 -11.94 9.74
CA LYS A 136 -2.72 -11.09 10.75
C LYS A 136 -3.88 -10.27 10.16
N ASN A 137 -3.69 -9.71 8.96
CA ASN A 137 -4.71 -8.88 8.32
C ASN A 137 -5.92 -9.68 7.80
N ASN A 138 -5.72 -10.96 7.44
CA ASN A 138 -6.83 -11.83 7.02
C ASN A 138 -7.67 -12.42 8.18
N ARG A 139 -7.36 -12.10 9.46
CA ARG A 139 -8.09 -12.58 10.64
C ARG A 139 -8.88 -11.51 11.39
N LYS A 140 -8.89 -10.29 10.87
CA LYS A 140 -9.74 -9.19 11.34
C LYS A 140 -10.89 -8.93 10.37
#